data_68219bcfaf9c431f824fdd1ba8fc7057
#
_entry.id   68219bcfaf9c431f824fdd1ba8fc7057
#
_cell.length_a   1.000
_cell.length_b   1.000
_cell.length_c   1.000
_cell.angle_alpha   90.00
_cell.angle_beta   90.00
_cell.angle_gamma   90.00
#
_symmetry.space_group_name_H-M   'P 1'
#
loop_
_entity.id
_entity.type
_entity.pdbx_description
1 polymer ?
#
loop_
_entity_poly.entity_id
_entity_poly.type
_entity_poly.pdbx_seq_one_letter_code
_entity_poly.pdbx_strand_id
1 'polypeptide(L)'
;LDFHAEATSEKGAMGWFLDGKVQAVWGTHTHVPTADCQILPRGTGFVTDLGMTGPSRSVLGIKPENSINLFMGGLPRRYEEAEGNCKLNACLFTIDTEKKRCTGVRRADIQE
;
A
#
# COMPACT_ATOMS: atom_id res chain seq x y z
N LEU A 1 -1.99 -1.93 12.77
CA LEU A 1 -3.27 -1.96 12.09
C LEU A 1 -3.06 -2.01 10.58
N ASP A 2 -3.62 -3.03 9.92
CA ASP A 2 -3.88 -3.05 8.48
C ASP A 2 -5.24 -2.40 8.22
N PHE A 3 -5.25 -1.33 7.44
CA PHE A 3 -6.47 -0.58 7.15
C PHE A 3 -6.77 -0.62 5.65
N HIS A 4 -7.66 -1.55 5.28
CA HIS A 4 -8.07 -1.76 3.90
C HIS A 4 -9.18 -0.79 3.50
N ALA A 5 -8.82 0.27 2.78
CA ALA A 5 -9.74 1.34 2.38
C ALA A 5 -9.32 1.98 1.05
N GLU A 6 -10.30 2.46 0.29
CA GLU A 6 -10.07 3.14 -1.00
C GLU A 6 -9.47 4.53 -0.81
N ALA A 7 -10.10 5.37 0.02
CA ALA A 7 -9.80 6.79 0.07
C ALA A 7 -8.51 7.11 0.85
N THR A 8 -7.60 7.82 0.21
CA THR A 8 -6.36 8.31 0.82
C THR A 8 -6.60 9.17 2.05
N SER A 9 -7.61 10.04 2.01
CA SER A 9 -7.98 10.91 3.13
C SER A 9 -8.48 10.13 4.34
N GLU A 10 -9.24 9.06 4.13
CA GLU A 10 -9.71 8.18 5.18
C GLU A 10 -8.54 7.45 5.86
N LYS A 11 -7.60 6.92 5.07
CA LYS A 11 -6.38 6.28 5.59
C LYS A 11 -5.54 7.26 6.40
N GLY A 12 -5.33 8.47 5.88
CA GLY A 12 -4.63 9.53 6.60
C GLY A 12 -5.31 9.91 7.91
N ALA A 13 -6.63 10.12 7.90
CA ALA A 13 -7.40 10.42 9.10
C ALA A 13 -7.30 9.30 10.16
N MET A 14 -7.34 8.03 9.73
CA MET A 14 -7.15 6.89 10.63
C MET A 14 -5.75 6.89 11.25
N GLY A 15 -4.71 7.16 10.46
CA GLY A 15 -3.34 7.28 10.96
C GLY A 15 -3.21 8.35 12.05
N TRP A 16 -3.72 9.56 11.80
CA TRP A 16 -3.72 10.65 12.77
C TRP A 16 -4.58 10.36 14.02
N PHE A 17 -5.73 9.73 13.84
CA PHE A 17 -6.60 9.34 14.96
C PHE A 17 -5.92 8.33 15.90
N LEU A 18 -5.12 7.42 15.34
CA LEU A 18 -4.43 6.37 16.08
C LEU A 18 -3.01 6.75 16.51
N ASP A 19 -2.53 7.95 16.16
CA ASP A 19 -1.18 8.39 16.51
C ASP A 19 -0.95 8.36 18.03
N GLY A 20 0.07 7.61 18.43
CA GLY A 20 0.42 7.34 19.83
C GLY A 20 -0.43 6.26 20.52
N LYS A 21 -1.45 5.71 19.85
CA LYS A 21 -2.30 4.63 20.40
C LYS A 21 -1.90 3.26 19.90
N VAL A 22 -1.28 3.19 18.72
CA VAL A 22 -0.74 1.97 18.12
C VAL A 22 0.66 2.23 17.58
N GLN A 23 1.44 1.16 17.37
CA GLN A 23 2.83 1.29 16.93
C GLN A 23 2.95 1.53 15.43
N ALA A 24 2.02 0.97 14.63
CA ALA A 24 2.04 1.12 13.17
C ALA A 24 0.63 1.06 12.58
N VAL A 25 0.41 1.86 11.54
CA VAL A 25 -0.77 1.83 10.66
C VAL A 25 -0.29 1.83 9.22
N TRP A 26 -0.81 0.91 8.43
CA TRP A 26 -0.56 0.89 7.00
C TRP A 26 -1.86 0.65 6.24
N GLY A 27 -1.97 1.30 5.09
CA GLY A 27 -3.10 1.10 4.20
C GLY A 27 -2.83 0.03 3.15
N THR A 28 -3.92 -0.55 2.67
CA THR A 28 -3.99 -1.50 1.57
C THR A 28 -5.19 -1.16 0.69
N HIS A 29 -5.41 -1.83 -0.39
CA HIS A 29 -6.52 -1.75 -1.35
C HIS A 29 -6.12 -1.18 -2.73
N THR A 30 -5.42 -0.06 -2.82
CA THR A 30 -5.21 0.60 -4.12
C THR A 30 -4.25 -0.13 -5.05
N HIS A 31 -3.46 -1.06 -4.53
CA HIS A 31 -2.39 -1.76 -5.24
C HIS A 31 -1.22 -0.86 -5.69
N VAL A 32 -1.25 0.42 -5.34
CA VAL A 32 -0.24 1.41 -5.70
C VAL A 32 0.54 1.82 -4.46
N PRO A 33 1.85 1.58 -4.40
CA PRO A 33 2.66 1.94 -3.24
C PRO A 33 2.78 3.46 -3.13
N THR A 34 2.61 3.99 -1.92
CA THR A 34 2.76 5.42 -1.65
C THR A 34 4.14 5.74 -1.06
N ALA A 35 4.60 6.96 -1.27
CA ALA A 35 5.94 7.41 -0.87
C ALA A 35 5.96 8.11 0.51
N ASP A 36 4.88 8.05 1.27
CA ASP A 36 4.64 8.81 2.49
C ASP A 36 5.00 8.08 3.79
N CYS A 37 5.93 7.12 3.73
CA CYS A 37 6.45 6.46 4.93
C CYS A 37 6.95 7.49 5.94
N GLN A 38 6.37 7.52 7.14
CA GLN A 38 6.70 8.49 8.18
C GLN A 38 6.43 7.95 9.58
N ILE A 39 7.01 8.60 10.57
CA ILE A 39 6.64 8.44 11.96
C ILE A 39 5.82 9.67 12.34
N LEU A 40 4.60 9.47 12.77
CA LEU A 40 3.70 10.53 13.23
C LEU A 40 4.19 11.10 14.58
N PRO A 41 3.81 12.34 14.95
CA PRO A 41 4.38 13.06 16.08
C PRO A 41 4.34 12.34 17.43
N ARG A 42 3.37 11.45 17.66
CA ARG A 42 3.25 10.67 18.90
C ARG A 42 3.87 9.27 18.81
N GLY A 43 4.54 8.94 17.68
CA GLY A 43 5.34 7.74 17.54
C GLY A 43 4.68 6.57 16.83
N THR A 44 3.56 6.76 16.13
CA THR A 44 2.98 5.75 15.25
C THR A 44 3.67 5.79 13.89
N GLY A 45 4.20 4.66 13.43
CA GLY A 45 4.66 4.51 12.04
C GLY A 45 3.48 4.48 11.08
N PHE A 46 3.58 5.18 9.94
CA PHE A 46 2.47 5.30 8.99
C PHE A 46 2.93 5.22 7.54
N VAL A 47 2.12 4.57 6.71
CA VAL A 47 2.16 4.65 5.25
C VAL A 47 0.74 4.50 4.70
N THR A 48 0.38 5.32 3.70
CA THR A 48 -0.97 5.34 3.14
C THR A 48 -1.33 4.04 2.42
N ASP A 49 -0.42 3.47 1.61
CA ASP A 49 -0.67 2.19 0.95
C ASP A 49 0.64 1.43 0.71
N LEU A 50 0.62 0.14 1.02
CA LEU A 50 1.77 -0.73 0.80
C LEU A 50 2.03 -0.98 -0.69
N GLY A 51 1.00 -1.01 -1.50
CA GLY A 51 1.05 -1.46 -2.87
C GLY A 51 0.58 -2.91 -3.02
N MET A 52 1.18 -3.65 -3.94
CA MET A 52 0.80 -5.03 -4.24
C MET A 52 2.01 -5.95 -4.40
N THR A 53 1.79 -7.24 -4.26
CA THR A 53 2.70 -8.30 -4.72
C THR A 53 2.10 -8.95 -5.95
N GLY A 54 2.84 -8.96 -7.05
CA GLY A 54 2.35 -9.50 -8.32
C GLY A 54 3.11 -8.96 -9.54
N PRO A 55 2.57 -9.17 -10.75
CA PRO A 55 3.25 -8.80 -11.99
C PRO A 55 3.54 -7.31 -12.07
N SER A 56 4.81 -6.97 -12.33
CA SER A 56 5.28 -5.57 -12.34
C SER A 56 4.74 -4.76 -13.52
N ARG A 57 4.59 -5.41 -14.69
CA ARG A 57 4.06 -4.80 -15.92
C ARG A 57 2.57 -5.10 -16.06
N SER A 58 1.77 -4.45 -15.25
CA SER A 58 0.32 -4.68 -15.19
C SER A 58 -0.44 -3.41 -14.79
N VAL A 59 -1.75 -3.42 -14.99
CA VAL A 59 -2.64 -2.45 -14.35
C VAL A 59 -3.26 -3.14 -13.14
N LEU A 60 -2.72 -2.85 -11.97
CA LEU A 60 -3.18 -3.41 -10.68
C LEU A 60 -3.19 -4.96 -10.63
N GLY A 61 -2.28 -5.60 -11.39
CA GLY A 61 -2.17 -7.06 -11.46
C GLY A 61 -2.79 -7.70 -12.70
N ILE A 62 -3.59 -6.98 -13.46
CA ILE A 62 -4.26 -7.47 -14.67
C ILE A 62 -3.59 -7.00 -15.95
N LYS A 63 -3.82 -7.69 -17.05
CA LYS A 63 -3.32 -7.31 -18.38
C LYS A 63 -3.75 -5.89 -18.74
N PRO A 64 -2.84 -5.00 -19.17
CA PRO A 64 -3.16 -3.61 -19.49
C PRO A 64 -4.28 -3.46 -20.52
N GLU A 65 -4.34 -4.35 -21.51
CA GLU A 65 -5.34 -4.34 -22.58
C GLU A 65 -6.78 -4.45 -22.04
N ASN A 66 -6.97 -5.18 -20.93
CA ASN A 66 -8.28 -5.34 -20.30
C ASN A 66 -8.78 -4.01 -19.72
N SER A 67 -7.89 -3.30 -19.02
CA SER A 67 -8.20 -1.98 -18.45
C SER A 67 -8.37 -0.92 -19.54
N ILE A 68 -7.49 -0.90 -20.55
CA ILE A 68 -7.58 0.03 -21.67
C ILE A 68 -8.91 -0.16 -22.40
N ASN A 69 -9.28 -1.40 -22.72
CA ASN A 69 -10.55 -1.69 -23.39
C ASN A 69 -11.76 -1.18 -22.59
N LEU A 70 -11.75 -1.38 -21.26
CA LEU A 70 -12.84 -0.91 -20.39
C LEU A 70 -12.96 0.62 -20.42
N PHE A 71 -11.85 1.35 -20.26
CA PHE A 71 -11.86 2.81 -20.22
C PHE A 71 -12.08 3.45 -21.59
N MET A 72 -11.85 2.72 -22.68
CA MET A 72 -12.23 3.14 -24.05
C MET A 72 -13.70 2.89 -24.37
N GLY A 73 -14.50 2.45 -23.42
CA GLY A 73 -15.92 2.17 -23.61
C GLY A 73 -16.22 0.80 -24.24
N GLY A 74 -15.25 -0.10 -24.25
CA GLY A 74 -15.47 -1.48 -24.70
C GLY A 74 -16.35 -2.28 -23.72
N LEU A 75 -16.88 -3.39 -24.21
CA LEU A 75 -17.66 -4.29 -23.37
C LEU A 75 -16.79 -4.89 -22.25
N PRO A 76 -17.32 -5.03 -21.03
CA PRO A 76 -16.61 -5.70 -19.95
C PRO A 76 -16.17 -7.10 -20.36
N ARG A 77 -14.91 -7.41 -20.13
CA ARG A 77 -14.30 -8.72 -20.34
C ARG A 77 -13.90 -9.30 -18.99
N ARG A 78 -13.74 -10.63 -18.94
CA ARG A 78 -13.13 -11.26 -17.78
C ARG A 78 -11.72 -10.70 -17.61
N TYR A 79 -11.38 -10.28 -16.39
CA TYR A 79 -10.02 -9.88 -16.07
C TYR A 79 -9.08 -11.08 -16.18
N GLU A 80 -7.96 -10.86 -16.84
CA GLU A 80 -6.87 -11.81 -16.96
C GLU A 80 -5.66 -11.28 -16.20
N GLU A 81 -5.06 -12.13 -15.39
CA GLU A 81 -3.83 -11.78 -14.68
C GLU A 81 -2.72 -11.50 -15.70
N ALA A 82 -1.91 -10.48 -15.44
CA ALA A 82 -0.74 -10.21 -16.24
C ALA A 82 0.37 -11.23 -15.91
N GLU A 83 1.22 -11.50 -16.88
CA GLU A 83 2.34 -12.43 -16.76
C GLU A 83 3.67 -11.67 -16.74
N GLY A 84 4.75 -12.36 -16.37
CA GLY A 84 6.11 -11.86 -16.39
C GLY A 84 6.68 -11.59 -15.02
N ASN A 85 7.74 -10.75 -14.98
CA ASN A 85 8.47 -10.45 -13.76
C ASN A 85 7.55 -9.87 -12.68
N CYS A 86 7.75 -10.30 -11.45
CA CYS A 86 6.96 -9.88 -10.31
C CYS A 86 7.66 -8.78 -9.49
N LYS A 87 6.86 -8.07 -8.73
CA LYS A 87 7.32 -7.16 -7.68
C LYS A 87 6.67 -7.54 -6.35
N LEU A 88 7.35 -7.24 -5.27
CA LEU A 88 6.80 -7.24 -3.92
C LEU A 88 6.89 -5.82 -3.39
N ASN A 89 5.76 -5.22 -3.04
CA ASN A 89 5.74 -3.95 -2.34
C ASN A 89 5.55 -4.19 -0.84
N ALA A 90 6.45 -3.63 -0.03
CA ALA A 90 6.46 -3.82 1.41
C ALA A 90 7.00 -2.59 2.15
N CYS A 91 6.67 -2.52 3.44
CA CYS A 91 7.29 -1.58 4.38
C CYS A 91 7.87 -2.33 5.57
N LEU A 92 9.02 -1.86 6.04
CA LEU A 92 9.60 -2.29 7.29
C LEU A 92 9.34 -1.24 8.37
N PHE A 93 8.71 -1.67 9.46
CA PHE A 93 8.51 -0.86 10.66
C PHE A 93 9.43 -1.38 11.77
N THR A 94 10.24 -0.49 12.34
CA THR A 94 11.07 -0.79 13.51
C THR A 94 10.34 -0.30 14.75
N ILE A 95 10.09 -1.20 15.70
CA ILE A 95 9.31 -0.91 16.90
C ILE A 95 10.20 -1.03 18.14
N ASP A 96 10.25 0.02 18.95
CA ASP A 96 10.82 -0.02 20.30
C ASP A 96 9.73 -0.57 21.24
N THR A 97 9.94 -1.79 21.72
CA THR A 97 8.95 -2.49 22.55
C THR A 97 8.89 -1.96 23.99
N GLU A 98 9.95 -1.35 24.50
CA GLU A 98 9.96 -0.73 25.83
C GLU A 98 9.19 0.59 25.82
N LYS A 99 9.47 1.44 24.83
CA LYS A 99 8.81 2.73 24.65
C LYS A 99 7.47 2.62 23.92
N LYS A 100 7.12 1.43 23.42
CA LYS A 100 5.88 1.11 22.69
C LYS A 100 5.60 2.06 21.52
N ARG A 101 6.64 2.43 20.75
CA ARG A 101 6.54 3.36 19.63
C ARG A 101 7.36 2.90 18.43
N CYS A 102 6.99 3.36 17.26
CA CYS A 102 7.78 3.19 16.05
C CYS A 102 9.01 4.10 16.08
N THR A 103 10.16 3.55 15.68
CA THR A 103 11.43 4.28 15.59
C THR A 103 12.01 4.33 14.18
N GLY A 104 11.40 3.61 13.24
CA GLY A 104 11.79 3.63 11.84
C GLY A 104 10.70 3.09 10.94
N VAL A 105 10.50 3.74 9.79
CA VAL A 105 9.62 3.27 8.70
C VAL A 105 10.37 3.44 7.39
N ARG A 106 10.42 2.41 6.57
CA ARG A 106 11.02 2.50 5.23
C ARG A 106 10.39 1.52 4.27
N ARG A 107 10.39 1.85 2.99
CA ARG A 107 10.03 0.92 1.92
C ARG A 107 11.05 -0.24 1.87
N ALA A 108 10.55 -1.42 1.58
CA ALA A 108 11.34 -2.64 1.42
C ALA A 108 10.90 -3.39 0.15
N ASP A 109 10.72 -2.63 -0.92
CA ASP A 109 10.25 -3.15 -2.20
C ASP A 109 11.32 -4.01 -2.86
N ILE A 110 10.89 -5.10 -3.51
CA ILE A 110 11.73 -6.00 -4.29
C ILE A 110 11.13 -6.13 -5.69
N GLN A 111 11.97 -6.15 -6.70
CA GLN A 111 11.58 -6.37 -8.09
C GLN A 111 12.53 -7.37 -8.74
N GLU A 112 11.97 -8.34 -9.45
CA GLU A 112 12.72 -9.27 -10.30
C GLU A 112 13.25 -8.57 -11.56
#